data_b33f136fa4d3b2bafb076812a6202fee
#
_entry.id   b33f136fa4d3b2bafb076812a6202fee
#
_cell.length_a   1.000
_cell.length_b   1.000
_cell.length_c   1.000
_cell.angle_alpha   90.00
_cell.angle_beta   90.00
_cell.angle_gamma   90.00
#
_symmetry.space_group_name_H-M   'P 1'
#
loop_
_entity.id
_entity.type
_entity.pdbx_description
1 polymer ?
#
loop_
_entity_poly.entity_id
_entity_poly.type
_entity_poly.pdbx_seq_one_letter_code
_entity_poly.pdbx_strand_id
1 'polypeptide(L)'
;MKRKKEARSSVGALKQAEAGKSAGKPQSRPYYPTNSPPMQGTNVRAGFRIANFLQEGAGNALTAGELAQLLGAKHQRDITKAIERERLAGAPICASNETGRQGYFLASDADEMRRFVLCLTRRISNVSRTLEACMDTLNRMQEGE
;
A
#
# COMPACT_ATOMS: atom_id res chain seq x y z
N MET A 1 -12.42 55.06 -58.30
CA MET A 1 -13.63 54.25 -57.98
C MET A 1 -13.23 53.05 -57.17
N LYS A 2 -13.48 53.13 -55.88
CA LYS A 2 -14.25 52.19 -55.09
C LYS A 2 -13.69 50.78 -55.17
N ARG A 3 -13.38 50.12 -54.08
CA ARG A 3 -13.96 49.87 -52.73
C ARG A 3 -13.01 49.00 -51.99
N LYS A 4 -12.65 49.33 -50.76
CA LYS A 4 -13.36 48.94 -49.59
C LYS A 4 -13.63 47.44 -49.47
N LYS A 5 -12.89 46.84 -48.56
CA LYS A 5 -13.43 45.90 -47.61
C LYS A 5 -12.37 45.47 -46.61
N GLU A 6 -12.50 45.99 -45.52
CA GLU A 6 -13.01 45.37 -44.30
C GLU A 6 -12.49 43.95 -44.10
N ALA A 7 -11.35 43.90 -43.54
CA ALA A 7 -10.94 42.74 -42.79
C ALA A 7 -11.66 42.75 -41.45
N ARG A 8 -12.67 41.95 -41.34
CA ARG A 8 -13.22 41.58 -40.06
C ARG A 8 -12.31 40.52 -39.48
N SER A 9 -11.41 40.94 -38.64
CA SER A 9 -10.82 40.04 -37.69
C SER A 9 -11.90 39.64 -36.67
N SER A 10 -12.48 38.54 -36.89
CA SER A 10 -13.16 37.85 -35.82
C SER A 10 -12.08 37.37 -34.87
N VAL A 11 -11.82 38.13 -33.91
CA VAL A 11 -11.06 37.69 -32.75
C VAL A 11 -11.90 36.65 -32.06
N GLY A 12 -11.69 35.40 -32.43
CA GLY A 12 -12.10 34.31 -31.61
C GLY A 12 -11.36 34.46 -30.30
N ALA A 13 -12.05 34.91 -29.32
CA ALA A 13 -11.53 34.89 -27.95
C ALA A 13 -11.15 33.45 -27.67
N LEU A 14 -9.88 33.17 -27.72
CA LEU A 14 -9.32 32.01 -27.09
C LEU A 14 -9.60 32.15 -25.61
N LYS A 15 -10.68 31.57 -25.19
CA LYS A 15 -10.84 31.21 -23.81
C LYS A 15 -9.69 30.28 -23.50
N GLN A 16 -8.70 30.82 -22.90
CA GLN A 16 -7.73 30.04 -22.18
C GLN A 16 -8.55 29.17 -21.23
N ALA A 17 -8.55 27.90 -21.53
CA ALA A 17 -8.91 26.92 -20.52
C ALA A 17 -7.96 27.21 -19.36
N GLU A 18 -8.48 27.81 -18.34
CA GLU A 18 -7.78 27.86 -17.09
C GLU A 18 -7.47 26.42 -16.75
N ALA A 19 -6.18 26.12 -16.78
CA ALA A 19 -5.69 24.93 -16.15
C ALA A 19 -6.20 25.00 -14.73
N GLY A 20 -7.28 24.26 -14.49
CA GLY A 20 -7.81 24.11 -13.16
C GLY A 20 -6.66 23.70 -12.31
N LYS A 21 -6.25 24.54 -11.40
CA LYS A 21 -5.46 24.15 -10.26
C LYS A 21 -6.22 22.98 -9.70
N SER A 22 -5.72 21.80 -9.95
CA SER A 22 -6.04 20.65 -9.18
C SER A 22 -5.60 21.01 -7.76
N ALA A 23 -6.50 21.68 -7.06
CA ALA A 23 -6.41 21.74 -5.62
C ALA A 23 -6.36 20.28 -5.20
N GLY A 24 -5.19 19.83 -4.79
CA GLY A 24 -5.04 18.51 -4.22
C GLY A 24 -6.12 18.41 -3.17
N LYS A 25 -7.07 17.54 -3.41
CA LYS A 25 -8.03 17.18 -2.39
C LYS A 25 -7.20 16.88 -1.16
N PRO A 26 -7.51 17.46 0.00
CA PRO A 26 -6.92 16.99 1.22
C PRO A 26 -7.12 15.49 1.19
N GLN A 27 -6.05 14.72 1.12
CA GLN A 27 -6.14 13.28 1.17
C GLN A 27 -6.71 12.98 2.54
N SER A 28 -8.02 12.83 2.58
CA SER A 28 -8.70 12.34 3.76
C SER A 28 -8.06 10.99 4.02
N ARG A 29 -7.30 10.91 5.12
CA ARG A 29 -6.76 9.64 5.60
C ARG A 29 -7.91 8.64 5.52
N PRO A 30 -7.70 7.46 4.91
CA PRO A 30 -8.77 6.50 4.80
C PRO A 30 -9.37 6.27 6.18
N TYR A 31 -10.67 6.52 6.29
CA TYR A 31 -11.42 6.27 7.50
C TYR A 31 -11.46 4.76 7.72
N TYR A 32 -10.64 4.29 8.62
CA TYR A 32 -10.75 2.91 9.08
C TYR A 32 -11.84 2.84 10.15
N PRO A 33 -12.90 2.05 9.94
CA PRO A 33 -13.95 1.93 10.95
C PRO A 33 -13.32 1.49 12.27
N THR A 34 -13.60 2.25 13.31
CA THR A 34 -13.07 2.04 14.67
C THR A 34 -13.56 0.74 15.35
N ASN A 35 -14.37 -0.04 14.65
CA ASN A 35 -14.95 -1.29 15.13
C ASN A 35 -14.06 -2.53 14.85
N SER A 36 -12.77 -2.36 14.66
CA SER A 36 -11.87 -3.52 14.72
C SER A 36 -11.86 -4.03 16.15
N PRO A 37 -12.09 -5.33 16.38
CA PRO A 37 -12.04 -5.88 17.72
C PRO A 37 -10.70 -5.53 18.36
N PRO A 38 -10.67 -5.24 19.66
CA PRO A 38 -9.41 -4.93 20.34
C PRO A 38 -8.44 -6.07 20.09
N MET A 39 -7.20 -5.72 19.79
CA MET A 39 -6.13 -6.68 19.54
C MET A 39 -5.87 -7.47 20.83
N GLN A 40 -6.68 -8.51 21.09
CA GLN A 40 -6.48 -9.38 22.23
C GLN A 40 -5.20 -10.20 22.00
N GLY A 41 -4.26 -10.06 22.91
CA GLY A 41 -3.01 -10.83 22.91
C GLY A 41 -1.79 -10.16 22.31
N THR A 42 -1.86 -8.89 21.92
CA THR A 42 -0.70 -8.11 21.55
C THR A 42 -0.40 -7.09 22.65
N ASN A 43 0.86 -6.99 23.07
CA ASN A 43 1.29 -5.92 23.99
C ASN A 43 1.34 -4.53 23.30
N VAL A 44 0.77 -4.42 22.13
CA VAL A 44 0.52 -3.15 21.47
C VAL A 44 -0.62 -2.47 22.21
N ARG A 45 -0.40 -1.25 22.66
CA ARG A 45 -1.39 -0.49 23.43
C ARG A 45 -2.74 -0.51 22.71
N ALA A 46 -3.79 -0.92 23.43
CA ALA A 46 -5.15 -0.96 22.91
C ALA A 46 -5.52 0.41 22.32
N GLY A 47 -6.00 0.41 21.08
CA GLY A 47 -6.41 1.64 20.38
C GLY A 47 -5.38 2.23 19.40
N PHE A 48 -4.14 1.74 19.37
CA PHE A 48 -3.17 2.18 18.39
C PHE A 48 -3.22 1.30 17.13
N ARG A 49 -3.51 1.94 16.01
CA ARG A 49 -3.41 1.30 14.69
C ARG A 49 -2.02 1.51 14.15
N ILE A 50 -1.41 0.46 13.64
CA ILE A 50 -0.07 0.52 13.07
C ILE A 50 -0.01 1.49 11.89
N ALA A 51 -1.04 1.49 11.05
CA ALA A 51 -1.16 2.44 9.95
C ALA A 51 -0.97 3.91 10.36
N ASN A 52 -1.36 4.29 11.58
CA ASN A 52 -1.22 5.67 12.06
C ASN A 52 0.25 6.07 12.34
N PHE A 53 1.14 5.11 12.47
CA PHE A 53 2.57 5.34 12.70
C PHE A 53 3.39 5.21 11.42
N LEU A 54 2.79 4.68 10.36
CA LEU A 54 3.44 4.55 9.07
C LEU A 54 3.29 5.85 8.27
N GLN A 55 4.36 6.20 7.58
CA GLN A 55 4.35 7.30 6.62
C GLN A 55 4.12 6.78 5.21
N GLU A 56 3.69 7.68 4.33
CA GLU A 56 3.47 7.37 2.92
C GLU A 56 4.81 7.27 2.16
N GLY A 57 4.86 6.35 1.22
CA GLY A 57 5.98 6.15 0.32
C GLY A 57 7.07 5.20 0.84
N ALA A 58 7.61 4.40 -0.05
CA ALA A 58 8.60 3.37 0.26
C ALA A 58 9.89 3.93 0.90
N GLY A 59 10.20 5.22 0.66
CA GLY A 59 11.35 5.90 1.26
C GLY A 59 11.28 6.06 2.78
N ASN A 60 10.08 5.97 3.34
CA ASN A 60 9.80 6.16 4.76
C ASN A 60 9.45 4.85 5.48
N ALA A 61 9.84 3.72 4.90
CA ALA A 61 9.53 2.41 5.45
C ALA A 61 10.17 2.22 6.84
N LEU A 62 9.38 1.69 7.77
CA LEU A 62 9.82 1.32 9.12
C LEU A 62 9.87 -0.19 9.26
N THR A 63 10.94 -0.70 9.83
CA THR A 63 11.07 -2.13 10.12
C THR A 63 10.11 -2.58 11.22
N ALA A 64 9.82 -3.88 11.27
CA ALA A 64 9.02 -4.43 12.37
C ALA A 64 9.67 -4.20 13.74
N GLY A 65 11.01 -4.12 13.79
CA GLY A 65 11.75 -3.81 15.01
C GLY A 65 11.54 -2.38 15.48
N GLU A 66 11.64 -1.41 14.58
CA GLU A 66 11.40 0.00 14.88
C GLU A 66 9.96 0.23 15.31
N LEU A 67 9.00 -0.39 14.62
CA LEU A 67 7.59 -0.34 15.01
C LEU A 67 7.35 -0.97 16.38
N ALA A 68 8.01 -2.08 16.70
CA ALA A 68 7.90 -2.71 18.00
C ALA A 68 8.44 -1.79 19.12
N GLN A 69 9.55 -1.11 18.89
CA GLN A 69 10.11 -0.13 19.84
C GLN A 69 9.16 1.07 20.02
N LEU A 70 8.66 1.64 18.92
CA LEU A 70 7.74 2.78 18.96
C LEU A 70 6.43 2.47 19.70
N LEU A 71 5.93 1.27 19.54
CA LEU A 71 4.66 0.82 20.10
C LEU A 71 4.79 0.09 21.45
N GLY A 72 6.01 -0.13 21.90
CA GLY A 72 6.29 -0.88 23.14
C GLY A 72 5.85 -2.35 23.05
N ALA A 73 5.87 -2.94 21.85
CA ALA A 73 5.56 -4.35 21.65
C ALA A 73 6.74 -5.23 22.08
N LYS A 74 6.45 -6.34 22.75
CA LYS A 74 7.50 -7.26 23.20
C LYS A 74 8.17 -8.00 22.05
N HIS A 75 7.41 -8.31 21.01
CA HIS A 75 7.87 -9.12 19.89
C HIS A 75 7.51 -8.49 18.55
N GLN A 76 8.43 -8.52 17.60
CA GLN A 76 8.19 -8.09 16.22
C GLN A 76 7.07 -8.89 15.54
N ARG A 77 6.86 -10.14 15.95
CA ARG A 77 5.79 -10.99 15.44
C ARG A 77 4.40 -10.41 15.73
N ASP A 78 4.23 -9.71 16.83
CA ASP A 78 2.95 -9.07 17.18
C ASP A 78 2.65 -7.92 16.22
N ILE A 79 3.69 -7.16 15.83
CA ILE A 79 3.59 -6.12 14.81
C ILE A 79 3.19 -6.71 13.47
N THR A 80 3.85 -7.77 13.04
CA THR A 80 3.55 -8.42 11.75
C THR A 80 2.10 -8.92 11.69
N LYS A 81 1.62 -9.56 12.76
CA LYS A 81 0.22 -10.01 12.87
C LYS A 81 -0.78 -8.86 12.88
N ALA A 82 -0.43 -7.75 13.51
CA ALA A 82 -1.27 -6.58 13.55
C ALA A 82 -1.35 -5.92 12.15
N ILE A 83 -0.24 -5.82 11.44
CA ILE A 83 -0.19 -5.35 10.04
C ILE A 83 -1.07 -6.22 9.13
N GLU A 84 -0.97 -7.55 9.27
CA GLU A 84 -1.79 -8.47 8.50
C GLU A 84 -3.29 -8.24 8.74
N ARG A 85 -3.69 -8.07 9.98
CA ARG A 85 -5.06 -7.75 10.36
C ARG A 85 -5.54 -6.43 9.77
N GLU A 86 -4.71 -5.39 9.84
CA GLU A 86 -5.05 -4.08 9.29
C GLU A 86 -5.14 -4.12 7.75
N ARG A 87 -4.28 -4.89 7.07
CA ARG A 87 -4.40 -5.14 5.64
C ARG A 87 -5.71 -5.82 5.27
N LEU A 88 -6.12 -6.84 6.01
CA LEU A 88 -7.40 -7.51 5.82
C LEU A 88 -8.59 -6.57 6.07
N ALA A 89 -8.41 -5.57 6.91
CA ALA A 89 -9.40 -4.51 7.15
C ALA A 89 -9.34 -3.39 6.09
N GLY A 90 -8.45 -3.47 5.08
CA GLY A 90 -8.35 -2.52 3.98
C GLY A 90 -7.31 -1.43 4.15
N ALA A 91 -6.43 -1.52 5.15
CA ALA A 91 -5.33 -0.58 5.30
C ALA A 91 -4.31 -0.71 4.16
N PRO A 92 -3.90 0.38 3.49
CA PRO A 92 -2.97 0.34 2.36
C PRO A 92 -1.52 0.20 2.83
N ILE A 93 -1.23 -0.79 3.66
CA ILE A 93 0.10 -1.05 4.21
C ILE A 93 0.89 -1.92 3.23
N CYS A 94 1.92 -1.37 2.65
CA CYS A 94 2.88 -2.05 1.81
C CYS A 94 4.10 -2.53 2.59
N ALA A 95 4.94 -3.32 1.95
CA ALA A 95 6.26 -3.69 2.47
C ALA A 95 7.30 -3.57 1.38
N SER A 96 8.48 -3.06 1.73
CA SER A 96 9.65 -3.01 0.88
C SER A 96 10.73 -3.93 1.43
N ASN A 97 11.41 -4.62 0.52
CA ASN A 97 12.60 -5.42 0.81
C ASN A 97 13.86 -4.83 0.14
N GLU A 98 13.77 -3.61 -0.37
CA GLU A 98 14.91 -2.94 -0.99
C GLU A 98 16.02 -2.67 0.04
N THR A 99 17.26 -2.92 -0.35
CA THR A 99 18.41 -2.69 0.53
C THR A 99 18.44 -1.23 0.99
N GLY A 100 18.49 -1.03 2.31
CA GLY A 100 18.47 0.29 2.94
C GLY A 100 17.08 0.92 3.12
N ARG A 101 16.01 0.26 2.63
CA ARG A 101 14.62 0.72 2.75
C ARG A 101 13.66 -0.44 3.06
N GLN A 102 14.12 -1.34 3.90
CA GLN A 102 13.32 -2.49 4.31
C GLN A 102 12.30 -2.06 5.36
N GLY A 103 11.08 -2.55 5.23
CA GLY A 103 10.05 -2.31 6.24
C GLY A 103 8.67 -2.08 5.66
N TYR A 104 7.81 -1.50 6.47
CA TYR A 104 6.41 -1.24 6.18
C TYR A 104 6.16 0.25 5.99
N PHE A 105 5.29 0.60 5.07
CA PHE A 105 4.91 1.97 4.75
C PHE A 105 3.47 2.02 4.24
N LEU A 106 2.86 3.19 4.21
CA LEU A 106 1.57 3.38 3.55
C LEU A 106 1.79 3.68 2.07
N ALA A 107 1.00 3.05 1.21
CA ALA A 107 1.01 3.38 -0.20
C ALA A 107 0.59 4.84 -0.40
N SER A 108 1.43 5.62 -1.06
CA SER A 108 1.14 7.01 -1.43
C SER A 108 0.22 7.08 -2.65
N ASP A 109 0.27 6.06 -3.49
CA ASP A 109 -0.49 5.98 -4.73
C ASP A 109 -0.86 4.51 -5.09
N ALA A 110 -1.66 4.38 -6.13
CA ALA A 110 -2.09 3.08 -6.63
C ALA A 110 -0.94 2.26 -7.24
N ASP A 111 0.11 2.90 -7.70
CA ASP A 111 1.25 2.22 -8.33
C ASP A 111 2.15 1.56 -7.28
N GLU A 112 2.33 2.17 -6.12
CA GLU A 112 3.00 1.53 -4.98
C GLU A 112 2.23 0.31 -4.50
N MET A 113 0.90 0.43 -4.37
CA MET A 113 0.05 -0.70 -4.01
C MET A 113 0.11 -1.81 -5.07
N ARG A 114 0.08 -1.47 -6.35
CA ARG A 114 0.18 -2.44 -7.45
C ARG A 114 1.51 -3.19 -7.42
N ARG A 115 2.62 -2.51 -7.18
CA ARG A 115 3.94 -3.14 -7.02
C ARG A 115 3.97 -4.12 -5.86
N PHE A 116 3.36 -3.75 -4.75
CA PHE A 116 3.24 -4.63 -3.58
C PHE A 116 2.37 -5.86 -3.88
N VAL A 117 1.23 -5.69 -4.54
CA VAL A 117 0.37 -6.81 -4.98
C VAL A 117 1.15 -7.77 -5.89
N LEU A 118 1.91 -7.26 -6.85
CA LEU A 118 2.76 -8.09 -7.72
C LEU A 118 3.82 -8.87 -6.91
N CYS A 119 4.39 -8.25 -5.89
CA CYS A 119 5.33 -8.92 -5.00
C CYS A 119 4.66 -10.09 -4.25
N LEU A 120 3.45 -9.89 -3.72
CA LEU A 120 2.67 -10.93 -3.07
C LEU A 120 2.29 -12.05 -4.04
N THR A 121 1.89 -11.73 -5.26
CA THR A 121 1.55 -12.71 -6.30
C THR A 121 2.75 -13.61 -6.63
N ARG A 122 3.94 -13.03 -6.78
CA ARG A 122 5.17 -13.80 -6.99
C ARG A 122 5.47 -14.72 -5.82
N ARG A 123 5.26 -14.24 -4.59
CA ARG A 123 5.46 -15.05 -3.38
C ARG A 123 4.49 -16.23 -3.34
N ILE A 124 3.22 -16.01 -3.66
CA ILE A 124 2.22 -17.08 -3.75
C ILE A 124 2.63 -18.11 -4.80
N SER A 125 3.02 -17.71 -6.00
CA SER A 125 3.46 -18.60 -7.06
C SER A 125 4.66 -19.45 -6.64
N ASN A 126 5.61 -18.88 -5.92
CA ASN A 126 6.76 -19.62 -5.41
C ASN A 126 6.37 -20.66 -4.35
N VAL A 127 5.48 -20.30 -3.45
CA VAL A 127 4.96 -21.21 -2.41
C VAL A 127 4.13 -22.33 -3.05
N SER A 128 3.29 -22.03 -4.05
CA SER A 128 2.50 -23.02 -4.79
C SER A 128 3.40 -24.03 -5.49
N ARG A 129 4.45 -23.58 -6.14
CA ARG A 129 5.43 -24.48 -6.79
C ARG A 129 6.12 -25.40 -5.77
N THR A 130 6.46 -24.88 -4.61
CA THR A 130 7.03 -25.68 -3.52
C THR A 130 6.03 -26.73 -3.01
N LEU A 131 4.77 -26.32 -2.85
CA LEU A 131 3.70 -27.22 -2.43
C LEU A 131 3.53 -28.37 -3.42
N GLU A 132 3.48 -28.09 -4.72
CA GLU A 132 3.39 -29.11 -5.79
C GLU A 132 4.53 -30.12 -5.67
N ALA A 133 5.77 -29.65 -5.56
CA ALA A 133 6.94 -30.53 -5.41
C ALA A 133 6.87 -31.41 -4.13
N CYS A 134 6.36 -30.85 -3.04
CA CYS A 134 6.16 -31.62 -1.80
C CYS A 134 5.05 -32.63 -1.94
N MET A 135 3.95 -32.33 -2.63
CA MET A 135 2.87 -33.28 -2.90
C MET A 135 3.34 -34.45 -3.79
N ASP A 136 4.11 -34.16 -4.82
CA ASP A 136 4.70 -35.20 -5.68
C ASP A 136 5.63 -36.14 -4.88
N THR A 137 6.38 -35.56 -3.95
CA THR A 137 7.26 -36.35 -3.07
C THR A 137 6.45 -37.21 -2.11
N LEU A 138 5.39 -36.66 -1.52
CA LEU A 138 4.50 -37.39 -0.64
C LEU A 138 3.85 -38.58 -1.37
N ASN A 139 3.34 -38.35 -2.59
CA ASN A 139 2.74 -39.42 -3.40
C ASN A 139 3.74 -40.56 -3.66
N ARG A 140 4.97 -40.22 -4.06
CA ARG A 140 6.01 -41.24 -4.27
C ARG A 140 6.36 -42.03 -3.01
N MET A 141 6.33 -41.38 -1.85
CA MET A 141 6.57 -42.09 -0.57
C MET A 141 5.44 -43.05 -0.21
N GLN A 142 4.19 -42.68 -0.57
CA GLN A 142 3.02 -43.55 -0.35
C GLN A 142 2.96 -44.76 -1.32
N GLU A 143 3.42 -44.56 -2.55
CA GLU A 143 3.46 -45.66 -3.57
C GLU A 143 4.62 -46.63 -3.34
N GLY A 144 5.62 -46.27 -2.54
CA GLY A 144 6.79 -47.10 -2.23
C GLY A 144 6.64 -47.99 -0.99
N GLU A 145 5.49 -47.93 -0.32
CA GLU A 145 5.10 -48.87 0.74
C GLU A 145 4.25 -49.99 0.14
#